data_97e49ba9813049a5e89df6f8c5cb31db
#
_entry.id   97e49ba9813049a5e89df6f8c5cb31db
#
_cell.length_a   1.000
_cell.length_b   1.000
_cell.length_c   1.000
_cell.angle_alpha   90.00
_cell.angle_beta   90.00
_cell.angle_gamma   90.00
#
_symmetry.space_group_name_H-M   'P 1'
#
loop_
_entity.id
_entity.type
_entity.pdbx_description
1 polymer ?
#
loop_
_entity_poly.entity_id
_entity_poly.type
_entity_poly.pdbx_seq_one_letter_code
_entity_poly.pdbx_strand_id
1 'polypeptide(L)'
;QFDYSKGKNASDMAMVIDAMELLYTDKPHAFGLVSSDADFTPLVMHLKSKGAVVIGFGQKKAPEPFQRACSTFLFVENIGTDSSAPLDVIGSQVSAVMADIVAGDSNVLQPMPTPRLKMDTRLVSLLRGAVQAVAEEDGWALLGRVGNHIANQASFDPRNYGYEKLGTLFEATQLFEIKRVTTRMFVRDIRQAKGKNLQKSANV
;
A
#
# COMPACT_ATOMS: atom_id res chain seq x y z
N GLN A 1 -28.59 -2.61 15.74
CA GLN A 1 -27.66 -1.95 16.69
C GLN A 1 -28.42 -0.86 17.43
N PHE A 2 -28.43 -0.92 18.74
CA PHE A 2 -29.11 0.07 19.57
C PHE A 2 -28.10 1.13 19.98
N ASP A 3 -28.33 2.36 19.55
CA ASP A 3 -27.54 3.50 19.99
C ASP A 3 -28.09 3.94 21.37
N TYR A 4 -27.42 3.50 22.42
CA TYR A 4 -27.85 3.74 23.82
C TYR A 4 -27.34 5.06 24.40
N SER A 5 -26.53 5.81 23.69
CA SER A 5 -26.03 7.11 24.14
C SER A 5 -25.66 8.02 22.96
N LYS A 6 -25.90 9.31 23.13
CA LYS A 6 -25.31 10.38 22.27
C LYS A 6 -23.79 10.46 22.38
N GLY A 7 -23.10 9.37 22.67
CA GLY A 7 -21.67 9.25 22.91
C GLY A 7 -21.04 8.26 21.95
N LYS A 8 -20.39 8.74 21.11
CA LYS A 8 -19.37 8.50 20.06
C LYS A 8 -18.71 7.12 19.93
N ASN A 9 -18.85 6.11 20.81
CA ASN A 9 -17.98 4.93 20.78
C ASN A 9 -18.72 3.57 20.80
N ALA A 10 -20.06 3.54 20.80
CA ALA A 10 -20.79 2.28 20.91
C ALA A 10 -20.61 1.39 19.67
N SER A 11 -20.61 1.99 18.47
CA SER A 11 -20.36 1.29 17.20
C SER A 11 -18.92 0.80 17.09
N ASP A 12 -17.97 1.61 17.58
CA ASP A 12 -16.54 1.28 17.54
C ASP A 12 -16.25 0.10 18.45
N MET A 13 -16.84 0.10 19.66
CA MET A 13 -16.71 -1.03 20.58
C MET A 13 -17.37 -2.29 20.05
N ALA A 14 -18.53 -2.19 19.39
CA ALA A 14 -19.17 -3.34 18.76
C ALA A 14 -18.28 -3.93 17.68
N MET A 15 -17.68 -3.11 16.80
CA MET A 15 -16.74 -3.57 15.78
C MET A 15 -15.53 -4.28 16.39
N VAL A 16 -14.98 -3.76 17.50
CA VAL A 16 -13.86 -4.40 18.20
C VAL A 16 -14.26 -5.76 18.75
N ILE A 17 -15.43 -5.85 19.38
CA ILE A 17 -15.95 -7.11 19.95
C ILE A 17 -16.16 -8.13 18.85
N ASP A 18 -16.84 -7.77 17.75
CA ASP A 18 -17.12 -8.66 16.62
C ASP A 18 -15.80 -9.15 15.97
N ALA A 19 -14.84 -8.25 15.77
CA ALA A 19 -13.54 -8.63 15.22
C ALA A 19 -12.76 -9.59 16.11
N MET A 20 -12.83 -9.39 17.43
CA MET A 20 -12.20 -10.28 18.42
C MET A 20 -12.91 -11.64 18.48
N GLU A 21 -14.24 -11.66 18.43
CA GLU A 21 -15.01 -12.91 18.37
C GLU A 21 -14.62 -13.72 17.13
N LEU A 22 -14.67 -13.11 15.93
CA LEU A 22 -14.27 -13.75 14.69
C LEU A 22 -12.82 -14.28 14.73
N LEU A 23 -11.91 -13.52 15.33
CA LEU A 23 -10.50 -13.94 15.45
C LEU A 23 -10.35 -15.26 16.21
N TYR A 24 -11.13 -15.46 17.27
CA TYR A 24 -10.99 -16.63 18.14
C TYR A 24 -11.92 -17.78 17.77
N THR A 25 -13.08 -17.52 17.14
CA THR A 25 -14.03 -18.54 16.70
C THR A 25 -13.69 -19.07 15.32
N ASP A 26 -13.71 -18.20 14.33
CA ASP A 26 -13.62 -18.58 12.91
C ASP A 26 -12.19 -18.56 12.38
N LYS A 27 -11.28 -17.84 13.07
CA LYS A 27 -9.86 -17.71 12.76
C LYS A 27 -9.60 -17.36 11.29
N PRO A 28 -10.23 -16.30 10.75
CA PRO A 28 -10.05 -15.93 9.36
C PRO A 28 -8.59 -15.57 9.09
N HIS A 29 -8.10 -15.90 7.89
CA HIS A 29 -6.75 -15.54 7.46
C HIS A 29 -6.56 -14.04 7.27
N ALA A 30 -7.62 -13.32 6.96
CA ALA A 30 -7.58 -11.89 6.70
C ALA A 30 -8.82 -11.18 7.23
N PHE A 31 -8.61 -9.91 7.63
CA PHE A 31 -9.66 -8.96 8.00
C PHE A 31 -9.64 -7.76 7.07
N GLY A 32 -10.81 -7.37 6.55
CA GLY A 32 -11.02 -6.09 5.90
C GLY A 32 -11.58 -5.09 6.90
N LEU A 33 -10.84 -4.04 7.22
CA LEU A 33 -11.26 -3.01 8.17
C LEU A 33 -11.49 -1.69 7.45
N VAL A 34 -12.74 -1.23 7.43
CA VAL A 34 -13.13 0.03 6.80
C VAL A 34 -13.24 1.10 7.87
N SER A 35 -12.21 1.92 8.02
CA SER A 35 -12.19 3.04 8.95
C SER A 35 -11.11 4.06 8.58
N SER A 36 -11.28 5.29 9.07
CA SER A 36 -10.24 6.33 9.01
C SER A 36 -9.83 6.79 10.42
N ASP A 37 -10.23 6.03 11.45
CA ASP A 37 -9.98 6.38 12.84
C ASP A 37 -8.73 5.67 13.38
N ALA A 38 -7.86 6.45 14.02
CA ALA A 38 -6.65 5.94 14.66
C ALA A 38 -6.93 5.05 15.87
N ASP A 39 -8.11 5.16 16.47
CA ASP A 39 -8.48 4.40 17.68
C ASP A 39 -8.57 2.90 17.41
N PHE A 40 -8.69 2.48 16.16
CA PHE A 40 -8.59 1.08 15.74
C PHE A 40 -7.15 0.55 15.58
N THR A 41 -6.13 1.39 15.72
CA THR A 41 -4.73 0.95 15.63
C THR A 41 -4.39 -0.22 16.57
N PRO A 42 -4.81 -0.21 17.86
CA PRO A 42 -4.58 -1.34 18.76
C PRO A 42 -5.24 -2.64 18.30
N LEU A 43 -6.46 -2.57 17.74
CA LEU A 43 -7.15 -3.72 17.17
C LEU A 43 -6.34 -4.32 16.01
N VAL A 44 -5.93 -3.48 15.06
CA VAL A 44 -5.11 -3.93 13.92
C VAL A 44 -3.83 -4.62 14.38
N MET A 45 -3.13 -4.02 15.34
CA MET A 45 -1.91 -4.61 15.90
C MET A 45 -2.18 -5.96 16.58
N HIS A 46 -3.29 -6.08 17.31
CA HIS A 46 -3.68 -7.33 17.94
C HIS A 46 -3.99 -8.43 16.92
N LEU A 47 -4.81 -8.14 15.91
CA LEU A 47 -5.14 -9.10 14.84
C LEU A 47 -3.86 -9.60 14.14
N LYS A 48 -2.93 -8.70 13.80
CA LYS A 48 -1.65 -9.04 13.19
C LYS A 48 -0.76 -9.87 14.11
N SER A 49 -0.73 -9.60 15.41
CA SER A 49 0.05 -10.39 16.38
C SER A 49 -0.44 -11.84 16.49
N LYS A 50 -1.69 -12.09 16.09
CA LYS A 50 -2.29 -13.43 16.01
C LYS A 50 -2.13 -14.08 14.63
N GLY A 51 -1.40 -13.44 13.72
CA GLY A 51 -1.08 -13.97 12.39
C GLY A 51 -2.10 -13.61 11.30
N ALA A 52 -3.13 -12.83 11.61
CA ALA A 52 -4.11 -12.40 10.60
C ALA A 52 -3.51 -11.29 9.71
N VAL A 53 -3.85 -11.31 8.43
CA VAL A 53 -3.60 -10.19 7.51
C VAL A 53 -4.68 -9.14 7.71
N VAL A 54 -4.31 -7.86 7.86
CA VAL A 54 -5.29 -6.77 7.99
C VAL A 54 -5.18 -5.83 6.81
N ILE A 55 -6.24 -5.77 6.02
CA ILE A 55 -6.39 -4.85 4.88
C ILE A 55 -7.26 -3.68 5.36
N GLY A 56 -6.66 -2.51 5.50
CA GLY A 56 -7.36 -1.28 5.88
C GLY A 56 -7.92 -0.57 4.65
N PHE A 57 -9.14 -0.09 4.77
CA PHE A 57 -9.78 0.80 3.81
C PHE A 57 -10.16 2.09 4.52
N GLY A 58 -9.73 3.22 4.02
CA GLY A 58 -10.03 4.50 4.65
C GLY A 58 -9.76 5.70 3.75
N GLN A 59 -10.14 6.87 4.20
CA GLN A 59 -9.92 8.11 3.48
C GLN A 59 -8.43 8.49 3.47
N LYS A 60 -8.02 9.32 2.50
CA LYS A 60 -6.64 9.85 2.41
C LYS A 60 -6.21 10.63 3.65
N LYS A 61 -7.16 11.17 4.42
CA LYS A 61 -6.93 11.86 5.70
C LYS A 61 -6.71 10.91 6.88
N ALA A 62 -6.88 9.60 6.73
CA ALA A 62 -6.66 8.64 7.81
C ALA A 62 -5.27 8.84 8.42
N PRO A 63 -5.13 8.80 9.77
CA PRO A 63 -3.86 9.00 10.42
C PRO A 63 -2.80 7.98 10.00
N GLU A 64 -1.58 8.45 9.81
CA GLU A 64 -0.46 7.62 9.36
C GLU A 64 -0.20 6.39 10.27
N PRO A 65 -0.28 6.51 11.61
CA PRO A 65 -0.11 5.34 12.49
C PRO A 65 -1.10 4.21 12.17
N PHE A 66 -2.35 4.53 11.89
CA PHE A 66 -3.37 3.55 11.52
C PHE A 66 -3.07 2.91 10.15
N GLN A 67 -2.72 3.73 9.15
CA GLN A 67 -2.33 3.23 7.83
C GLN A 67 -1.15 2.26 7.94
N ARG A 68 -0.11 2.60 8.70
CA ARG A 68 1.10 1.77 8.88
C ARG A 68 0.85 0.51 9.70
N ALA A 69 -0.11 0.51 10.61
CA ALA A 69 -0.47 -0.66 11.36
C ALA A 69 -1.03 -1.77 10.48
N CYS A 70 -1.82 -1.44 9.46
CA CYS A 70 -2.38 -2.39 8.50
C CYS A 70 -1.30 -3.13 7.71
N SER A 71 -1.59 -4.33 7.24
CA SER A 71 -0.72 -5.06 6.31
C SER A 71 -0.69 -4.38 4.94
N THR A 72 -1.88 -3.91 4.49
CA THR A 72 -2.08 -3.10 3.30
C THR A 72 -3.14 -2.06 3.62
N PHE A 73 -3.01 -0.83 3.13
CA PHE A 73 -4.01 0.22 3.29
C PHE A 73 -4.41 0.79 1.93
N LEU A 74 -5.69 0.76 1.63
CA LEU A 74 -6.28 1.25 0.39
C LEU A 74 -7.13 2.49 0.66
N PHE A 75 -6.93 3.53 -0.15
CA PHE A 75 -7.73 4.74 -0.05
C PHE A 75 -9.07 4.55 -0.76
N VAL A 76 -10.17 4.78 -0.04
CA VAL A 76 -11.53 4.64 -0.59
C VAL A 76 -11.79 5.57 -1.76
N GLU A 77 -11.12 6.72 -1.82
CA GLU A 77 -11.20 7.65 -2.94
C GLU A 77 -10.62 7.07 -4.25
N ASN A 78 -9.83 6.01 -4.14
CA ASN A 78 -9.25 5.31 -5.27
C ASN A 78 -10.06 4.07 -5.68
N ILE A 79 -11.13 3.75 -4.93
CA ILE A 79 -12.01 2.61 -5.19
C ILE A 79 -13.26 3.17 -5.89
N GLY A 80 -13.37 2.97 -7.19
CA GLY A 80 -14.53 3.36 -7.98
C GLY A 80 -14.57 4.84 -8.33
N THR A 81 -13.95 5.22 -9.43
CA THR A 81 -14.09 6.56 -10.04
C THR A 81 -15.12 6.62 -11.15
N ASP A 82 -16.17 5.79 -11.11
CA ASP A 82 -17.38 6.01 -11.91
C ASP A 82 -18.44 6.70 -11.04
N SER A 83 -18.44 8.02 -11.15
CA SER A 83 -19.29 8.95 -10.41
C SER A 83 -20.72 8.92 -10.90
N SER A 84 -21.50 7.89 -10.58
CA SER A 84 -22.97 7.97 -10.63
C SER A 84 -23.71 6.75 -10.04
N ALA A 85 -23.11 5.91 -9.22
CA ALA A 85 -23.81 4.77 -8.63
C ALA A 85 -24.36 5.07 -7.23
N PRO A 86 -25.63 4.67 -6.93
CA PRO A 86 -26.20 4.79 -5.59
C PRO A 86 -25.46 3.96 -4.55
N LEU A 87 -25.57 4.36 -3.27
CA LEU A 87 -24.88 3.76 -2.12
C LEU A 87 -25.07 2.24 -1.94
N ASP A 88 -26.08 1.64 -2.57
CA ASP A 88 -26.34 0.19 -2.53
C ASP A 88 -25.29 -0.65 -3.30
N VAL A 89 -24.45 -0.01 -4.11
CA VAL A 89 -23.41 -0.70 -4.91
C VAL A 89 -22.11 -0.88 -4.14
N ILE A 90 -21.91 -0.14 -3.02
CA ILE A 90 -20.68 -0.21 -2.23
C ILE A 90 -20.46 -1.61 -1.67
N GLY A 91 -21.51 -2.28 -1.20
CA GLY A 91 -21.44 -3.65 -0.67
C GLY A 91 -20.98 -4.68 -1.72
N SER A 92 -21.46 -4.57 -2.95
CA SER A 92 -21.06 -5.49 -4.03
C SER A 92 -19.66 -5.19 -4.58
N GLN A 93 -19.25 -3.92 -4.57
CA GLN A 93 -17.90 -3.53 -5.00
C GLN A 93 -16.84 -3.93 -3.98
N VAL A 94 -17.12 -3.82 -2.68
CA VAL A 94 -16.19 -4.33 -1.65
C VAL A 94 -16.01 -5.84 -1.77
N SER A 95 -17.07 -6.59 -2.05
CA SER A 95 -16.98 -8.04 -2.31
C SER A 95 -16.20 -8.35 -3.59
N ALA A 96 -16.37 -7.56 -4.66
CA ALA A 96 -15.60 -7.71 -5.90
C ALA A 96 -14.11 -7.38 -5.68
N VAL A 97 -13.80 -6.29 -5.00
CA VAL A 97 -12.42 -5.91 -4.65
C VAL A 97 -11.76 -6.95 -3.75
N MET A 98 -12.51 -7.54 -2.81
CA MET A 98 -12.02 -8.65 -1.99
C MET A 98 -11.79 -9.91 -2.81
N ALA A 99 -12.68 -10.22 -3.76
CA ALA A 99 -12.52 -11.35 -4.67
C ALA A 99 -11.34 -11.14 -5.62
N ASP A 100 -11.14 -9.92 -6.12
CA ASP A 100 -10.02 -9.56 -7.01
C ASP A 100 -8.67 -9.57 -6.27
N ILE A 101 -8.64 -9.20 -4.99
CA ILE A 101 -7.44 -9.32 -4.14
C ILE A 101 -7.05 -10.80 -3.98
N VAL A 102 -8.03 -11.69 -3.91
CA VAL A 102 -7.83 -13.15 -3.81
C VAL A 102 -7.56 -13.79 -5.18
N ALA A 103 -8.18 -13.28 -6.25
CA ALA A 103 -8.11 -13.84 -7.60
C ALA A 103 -7.02 -13.22 -8.50
N GLY A 104 -6.44 -12.07 -8.12
CA GLY A 104 -5.35 -11.42 -8.87
C GLY A 104 -5.76 -10.76 -10.18
N ASP A 105 -7.05 -10.47 -10.39
CA ASP A 105 -7.55 -9.89 -11.64
C ASP A 105 -8.02 -8.43 -11.49
N SER A 106 -7.79 -7.68 -12.55
CA SER A 106 -7.58 -6.22 -12.61
C SER A 106 -8.87 -5.44 -12.73
N ASN A 107 -9.13 -4.53 -11.79
CA ASN A 107 -9.96 -3.34 -12.08
C ASN A 107 -9.08 -2.08 -12.02
N VAL A 108 -8.83 -1.48 -13.18
CA VAL A 108 -7.76 -0.51 -13.43
C VAL A 108 -8.15 0.86 -12.91
N LEU A 109 -7.60 1.26 -11.77
CA LEU A 109 -7.47 2.67 -11.38
C LEU A 109 -6.66 3.42 -12.46
N GLN A 110 -7.11 4.59 -12.89
CA GLN A 110 -6.33 5.38 -13.84
C GLN A 110 -4.96 5.70 -13.24
N PRO A 111 -3.85 5.39 -13.95
CA PRO A 111 -2.51 5.62 -13.44
C PRO A 111 -2.28 7.09 -13.13
N MET A 112 -1.74 7.37 -11.95
CA MET A 112 -1.36 8.74 -11.57
C MET A 112 -0.27 9.26 -12.53
N PRO A 113 -0.44 10.43 -13.15
CA PRO A 113 0.51 10.93 -14.15
C PRO A 113 1.89 11.19 -13.52
N THR A 114 2.94 10.93 -14.30
CA THR A 114 4.37 11.09 -13.92
C THR A 114 4.69 12.39 -13.16
N PRO A 115 4.19 13.58 -13.54
CA PRO A 115 4.49 14.80 -12.78
C PRO A 115 3.99 14.74 -11.33
N ARG A 116 2.81 14.18 -11.09
CA ARG A 116 2.24 14.01 -9.75
C ARG A 116 3.05 13.02 -8.91
N LEU A 117 3.47 11.89 -9.50
CA LEU A 117 4.32 10.92 -8.81
C LEU A 117 5.65 11.53 -8.37
N LYS A 118 6.26 12.38 -9.21
CA LYS A 118 7.53 13.07 -8.89
C LYS A 118 7.38 14.12 -7.79
N MET A 119 6.19 14.70 -7.64
CA MET A 119 5.90 15.71 -6.60
C MET A 119 5.54 15.07 -5.26
N ASP A 120 5.15 13.78 -5.24
CA ASP A 120 4.89 13.07 -4.00
C ASP A 120 6.21 12.74 -3.29
N THR A 121 6.62 13.64 -2.40
CA THR A 121 7.86 13.53 -1.64
C THR A 121 7.90 12.25 -0.79
N ARG A 122 6.76 11.80 -0.27
CA ARG A 122 6.67 10.56 0.53
C ARG A 122 6.94 9.33 -0.33
N LEU A 123 6.26 9.23 -1.48
CA LEU A 123 6.48 8.15 -2.44
C LEU A 123 7.94 8.11 -2.88
N VAL A 124 8.46 9.27 -3.33
CA VAL A 124 9.84 9.36 -3.84
C VAL A 124 10.85 8.99 -2.77
N SER A 125 10.67 9.43 -1.53
CA SER A 125 11.56 9.09 -0.40
C SER A 125 11.50 7.62 -0.06
N LEU A 126 10.30 7.02 -0.03
CA LEU A 126 10.09 5.60 0.23
C LEU A 126 10.79 4.74 -0.83
N LEU A 127 10.53 5.01 -2.12
CA LEU A 127 11.11 4.25 -3.22
C LEU A 127 12.65 4.36 -3.25
N ARG A 128 13.19 5.56 -3.06
CA ARG A 128 14.64 5.79 -3.02
C ARG A 128 15.29 5.11 -1.82
N GLY A 129 14.72 5.29 -0.64
CA GLY A 129 15.20 4.65 0.59
C GLY A 129 15.24 3.13 0.46
N ALA A 130 14.19 2.54 -0.11
CA ALA A 130 14.13 1.10 -0.33
C ALA A 130 15.15 0.61 -1.35
N VAL A 131 15.34 1.33 -2.46
CA VAL A 131 16.38 0.97 -3.45
C VAL A 131 17.75 1.06 -2.81
N GLN A 132 18.05 2.15 -2.09
CA GLN A 132 19.35 2.35 -1.45
C GLN A 132 19.66 1.28 -0.39
N ALA A 133 18.64 0.84 0.35
CA ALA A 133 18.81 -0.16 1.42
C ALA A 133 19.18 -1.56 0.91
N VAL A 134 18.79 -1.90 -0.32
CA VAL A 134 19.00 -3.24 -0.90
C VAL A 134 19.87 -3.24 -2.16
N ALA A 135 20.39 -2.07 -2.56
CA ALA A 135 21.27 -1.94 -3.73
C ALA A 135 22.61 -2.66 -3.50
N GLU A 136 23.12 -3.26 -4.55
CA GLU A 136 24.46 -3.84 -4.59
C GLU A 136 25.53 -2.75 -4.84
N GLU A 137 26.80 -3.10 -4.84
CA GLU A 137 27.92 -2.14 -4.98
C GLU A 137 27.87 -1.33 -6.30
N ASP A 138 27.26 -1.90 -7.33
CA ASP A 138 27.06 -1.23 -8.63
C ASP A 138 25.83 -0.27 -8.65
N GLY A 139 25.07 -0.22 -7.54
CA GLY A 139 23.90 0.62 -7.35
C GLY A 139 22.61 -0.01 -7.88
N TRP A 140 22.65 -1.23 -8.42
CA TRP A 140 21.46 -1.95 -8.85
C TRP A 140 20.81 -2.71 -7.68
N ALA A 141 19.48 -2.68 -7.61
CA ALA A 141 18.67 -3.40 -6.63
C ALA A 141 17.71 -4.33 -7.36
N LEU A 142 17.60 -5.57 -6.91
CA LEU A 142 16.58 -6.50 -7.41
C LEU A 142 15.20 -6.03 -6.92
N LEU A 143 14.26 -5.79 -7.84
CA LEU A 143 12.94 -5.25 -7.54
C LEU A 143 12.16 -6.07 -6.50
N GLY A 144 12.29 -7.40 -6.51
CA GLY A 144 11.67 -8.24 -5.49
C GLY A 144 12.19 -7.96 -4.09
N ARG A 145 13.50 -7.70 -3.92
CA ARG A 145 14.07 -7.29 -2.62
C ARG A 145 13.58 -5.92 -2.19
N VAL A 146 13.48 -4.98 -3.16
CA VAL A 146 12.92 -3.64 -2.91
C VAL A 146 11.48 -3.75 -2.43
N GLY A 147 10.64 -4.57 -3.09
CA GLY A 147 9.26 -4.80 -2.70
C GLY A 147 9.13 -5.37 -1.27
N ASN A 148 9.92 -6.38 -0.94
CA ASN A 148 9.95 -6.97 0.41
C ASN A 148 10.40 -5.93 1.46
N HIS A 149 11.39 -5.10 1.13
CA HIS A 149 11.87 -4.05 2.05
C HIS A 149 10.78 -3.01 2.30
N ILE A 150 10.06 -2.56 1.26
CA ILE A 150 8.94 -1.63 1.39
C ILE A 150 7.83 -2.24 2.24
N ALA A 151 7.43 -3.49 1.97
CA ALA A 151 6.37 -4.17 2.71
C ALA A 151 6.69 -4.32 4.21
N ASN A 152 7.96 -4.46 4.56
CA ASN A 152 8.38 -4.56 5.97
C ASN A 152 8.46 -3.20 6.68
N GLN A 153 8.58 -2.09 5.94
CA GLN A 153 8.74 -0.74 6.53
C GLN A 153 7.46 0.07 6.53
N ALA A 154 6.59 -0.15 5.57
CA ALA A 154 5.40 0.68 5.38
C ALA A 154 4.24 -0.14 4.83
N SER A 155 3.03 0.21 5.22
CA SER A 155 1.81 -0.24 4.56
C SER A 155 1.69 0.49 3.21
N PHE A 156 2.31 -0.09 2.18
CA PHE A 156 2.41 0.49 0.85
C PHE A 156 1.79 -0.44 -0.18
N ASP A 157 0.98 0.14 -1.08
CA ASP A 157 0.43 -0.58 -2.22
C ASP A 157 0.51 0.29 -3.47
N PRO A 158 1.10 -0.19 -4.59
CA PRO A 158 1.19 0.55 -5.84
C PRO A 158 -0.19 0.89 -6.43
N ARG A 159 -1.24 0.13 -6.09
CA ARG A 159 -2.62 0.39 -6.51
C ARG A 159 -3.16 1.72 -5.98
N ASN A 160 -2.68 2.21 -4.84
CA ASN A 160 -3.01 3.55 -4.34
C ASN A 160 -2.57 4.68 -5.28
N TYR A 161 -1.70 4.37 -6.23
CA TYR A 161 -1.21 5.27 -7.27
C TYR A 161 -1.74 4.92 -8.67
N GLY A 162 -2.67 3.95 -8.74
CA GLY A 162 -3.26 3.48 -10.00
C GLY A 162 -2.36 2.53 -10.80
N TYR A 163 -1.40 1.87 -10.15
CA TYR A 163 -0.50 0.92 -10.79
C TYR A 163 -0.69 -0.49 -10.21
N GLU A 164 -0.93 -1.46 -11.07
CA GLU A 164 -1.15 -2.85 -10.68
C GLU A 164 0.11 -3.49 -10.04
N LYS A 165 1.28 -3.11 -10.53
CA LYS A 165 2.55 -3.71 -10.12
C LYS A 165 3.56 -2.64 -9.70
N LEU A 166 4.39 -2.97 -8.70
CA LEU A 166 5.47 -2.11 -8.24
C LEU A 166 6.42 -1.73 -9.40
N GLY A 167 6.70 -2.65 -10.32
CA GLY A 167 7.56 -2.40 -11.48
C GLY A 167 7.03 -1.30 -12.39
N THR A 168 5.72 -1.33 -12.70
CA THR A 168 5.08 -0.31 -13.54
C THR A 168 5.04 1.05 -12.86
N LEU A 169 4.89 1.09 -11.54
CA LEU A 169 5.02 2.33 -10.76
C LEU A 169 6.44 2.90 -10.85
N PHE A 170 7.49 2.06 -10.71
CA PHE A 170 8.88 2.50 -10.87
C PHE A 170 9.14 3.08 -12.26
N GLU A 171 8.66 2.43 -13.32
CA GLU A 171 8.74 2.93 -14.71
C GLU A 171 8.07 4.31 -14.85
N ALA A 172 6.87 4.44 -14.31
CA ALA A 172 6.09 5.67 -14.40
C ALA A 172 6.71 6.85 -13.65
N THR A 173 7.45 6.63 -12.57
CA THR A 173 8.14 7.71 -11.86
C THR A 173 9.25 8.35 -12.69
N GLN A 174 9.88 7.62 -13.63
CA GLN A 174 11.04 8.07 -14.42
C GLN A 174 12.19 8.62 -13.55
N LEU A 175 12.32 8.16 -12.31
CA LEU A 175 13.39 8.52 -11.38
C LEU A 175 14.45 7.44 -11.25
N PHE A 176 14.18 6.28 -11.84
CA PHE A 176 15.01 5.09 -11.77
C PHE A 176 15.34 4.55 -13.15
N GLU A 177 16.54 4.04 -13.32
CA GLU A 177 16.90 3.20 -14.45
C GLU A 177 16.39 1.79 -14.19
N ILE A 178 15.86 1.15 -15.21
CA ILE A 178 15.30 -0.20 -15.13
C ILE A 178 16.04 -1.12 -16.09
N LYS A 179 16.48 -2.25 -15.57
CA LYS A 179 17.13 -3.31 -16.35
C LYS A 179 16.35 -4.61 -16.14
N ARG A 180 15.97 -5.24 -17.24
CA ARG A 180 15.34 -6.56 -17.23
C ARG A 180 16.33 -7.60 -17.69
N VAL A 181 16.54 -8.64 -16.88
CA VAL A 181 17.40 -9.78 -17.20
C VAL A 181 16.57 -11.03 -17.03
N THR A 182 16.23 -11.68 -18.13
CA THR A 182 15.34 -12.86 -18.18
C THR A 182 13.99 -12.52 -17.51
N THR A 183 13.71 -13.08 -16.35
CA THR A 183 12.47 -12.86 -15.56
C THR A 183 12.67 -11.89 -14.39
N ARG A 184 13.88 -11.36 -14.18
CA ARG A 184 14.22 -10.50 -13.06
C ARG A 184 14.31 -9.04 -13.49
N MET A 185 13.72 -8.15 -12.70
CA MET A 185 13.78 -6.72 -12.89
C MET A 185 14.71 -6.11 -11.84
N PHE A 186 15.62 -5.27 -12.30
CA PHE A 186 16.52 -4.49 -11.45
C PHE A 186 16.24 -3.01 -11.63
N VAL A 187 16.41 -2.26 -10.56
CA VAL A 187 16.19 -0.82 -10.52
C VAL A 187 17.39 -0.11 -9.91
N ARG A 188 17.70 1.10 -10.38
CA ARG A 188 18.78 1.95 -9.88
C ARG A 188 18.36 3.40 -9.88
N ASP A 189 18.66 4.18 -8.85
CA ASP A 189 18.40 5.63 -8.84
C ASP A 189 19.31 6.33 -9.86
N ILE A 190 18.70 7.11 -10.77
CA ILE A 190 19.41 7.88 -11.82
C ILE A 190 20.46 8.82 -11.20
N ARG A 191 20.26 9.32 -9.98
CA ARG A 191 21.22 10.19 -9.31
C ARG A 191 22.54 9.46 -8.98
N GLN A 192 22.47 8.20 -8.61
CA GLN A 192 23.66 7.39 -8.33
C GLN A 192 24.41 7.02 -9.62
N ALA A 193 23.71 6.87 -10.74
CA ALA A 193 24.32 6.63 -12.04
C ALA A 193 25.20 7.81 -12.50
N LYS A 194 24.74 9.05 -12.26
CA LYS A 194 25.49 10.26 -12.62
C LYS A 194 26.75 10.49 -11.76
N GLY A 195 26.70 10.12 -10.46
CA GLY A 195 27.83 10.30 -9.56
C GLY A 195 29.03 9.40 -9.87
N LYS A 196 28.81 8.18 -10.34
CA LYS A 196 29.90 7.25 -10.71
C LYS A 196 30.58 7.58 -12.06
N ASN A 197 29.87 8.22 -12.98
CA ASN A 197 30.47 8.66 -14.26
C ASN A 197 31.40 9.87 -14.08
N LEU A 198 31.16 10.73 -13.10
CA LEU A 198 32.05 11.86 -12.78
C LEU A 198 33.37 11.42 -12.13
N GLN A 199 33.35 10.33 -11.35
CA GLN A 199 34.59 9.79 -10.75
C GLN A 199 35.45 9.00 -11.74
N LYS A 200 34.87 8.43 -12.81
CA LYS A 200 35.64 7.77 -13.85
C LYS A 200 36.35 8.74 -14.83
N SER A 201 35.81 9.96 -15.00
CA SER A 201 36.42 10.99 -15.84
C SER A 201 37.49 11.83 -15.13
N ALA A 202 37.60 11.72 -13.80
CA ALA A 202 38.61 12.43 -13.00
C ALA A 202 39.89 11.62 -12.74
N ASN A 203 39.91 10.37 -13.16
CA ASN A 203 41.05 9.44 -12.99
C ASN A 203 41.67 8.94 -14.33
N VAL A 204 41.56 9.76 -15.37
CA VAL A 204 42.28 9.55 -16.66
C VAL A 204 43.20 10.73 -16.92
#